data_8a0bcce07c69d82574f6d1441cb68211
#
_entry.id   8a0bcce07c69d82574f6d1441cb68211
#
_cell.length_a   1.000
_cell.length_b   1.000
_cell.length_c   1.000
_cell.angle_alpha   90.00
_cell.angle_beta   90.00
_cell.angle_gamma   90.00
#
_symmetry.space_group_name_H-M   'P 1'
#
loop_
_entity.id
_entity.type
_entity.pdbx_description
1 polymer ?
#
loop_
_entity_poly.entity_id
_entity_poly.type
_entity_poly.pdbx_seq_one_letter_code
_entity_poly.pdbx_strand_id
1 'polypeptide(L)'
;IVFQPHQRSGEVFVDTVSYKNLDPDLAPNIAPDLRSSSLAKQTLNELMLELDYLYRVKIKNEKSSLEVSLKLVQDVSGDFVISSQQDIIFVFEQMEDVLDWLGFVVVEEDKDLFSFKLTYEQNQQSMWDSVFNSDVANKLELPKGEYKLELNTTVDGVHIKFRDVANTPLNQAQMSEMFELVMKVVKEEDLEL
;
A
#
# COMPACT_ATOMS: atom_id res chain seq x y z
N ILE A 1 -10.21 26.56 0.50
CA ILE A 1 -9.26 25.49 0.75
C ILE A 1 -7.89 26.11 0.93
N VAL A 2 -7.23 25.81 2.02
CA VAL A 2 -5.88 26.31 2.33
C VAL A 2 -4.95 25.10 2.39
N PHE A 3 -3.93 25.06 1.53
CA PHE A 3 -2.91 24.02 1.54
C PHE A 3 -1.73 24.42 2.43
N GLN A 4 -1.22 23.45 3.18
CA GLN A 4 0.02 23.65 3.93
C GLN A 4 1.23 23.77 2.98
N PRO A 5 2.33 24.43 3.38
CA PRO A 5 3.47 24.69 2.50
C PRO A 5 4.10 23.44 1.89
N HIS A 6 4.02 22.27 2.59
CA HIS A 6 4.51 20.98 2.09
C HIS A 6 3.54 20.28 1.12
N GLN A 7 2.37 20.87 0.83
CA GLN A 7 1.32 20.36 -0.09
C GLN A 7 0.75 18.96 0.24
N ARG A 8 1.08 18.39 1.40
CA ARG A 8 0.62 17.06 1.84
C ARG A 8 -0.64 17.08 2.69
N SER A 9 -1.01 18.25 3.19
CA SER A 9 -2.22 18.45 3.98
C SER A 9 -2.81 19.82 3.70
N GLY A 10 -4.08 19.99 4.02
CA GLY A 10 -4.80 21.24 3.86
C GLY A 10 -5.97 21.30 4.83
N GLU A 11 -6.57 22.45 4.90
CA GLU A 11 -7.77 22.69 5.68
C GLU A 11 -8.89 23.17 4.76
N VAL A 12 -10.08 22.64 4.98
CA VAL A 12 -11.29 23.04 4.26
C VAL A 12 -12.23 23.71 5.23
N PHE A 13 -12.55 24.96 4.93
CA PHE A 13 -13.52 25.73 5.67
C PHE A 13 -14.80 25.87 4.86
N VAL A 14 -15.93 25.57 5.49
CA VAL A 14 -17.25 25.77 4.91
C VAL A 14 -18.03 26.71 5.82
N ASP A 15 -18.47 27.82 5.26
CA ASP A 15 -19.31 28.80 5.95
C ASP A 15 -20.54 29.11 5.12
N THR A 16 -21.66 29.31 5.78
CA THR A 16 -22.92 29.69 5.13
C THR A 16 -23.05 31.20 5.12
N VAL A 17 -22.78 31.80 3.98
CA VAL A 17 -22.90 33.26 3.80
C VAL A 17 -24.36 33.70 3.72
N SER A 18 -25.20 32.93 3.03
CA SER A 18 -26.64 33.17 2.96
C SER A 18 -27.39 31.89 2.54
N TYR A 19 -28.63 31.78 2.92
CA TYR A 19 -29.53 30.76 2.40
C TYR A 19 -30.90 31.32 2.14
N LYS A 20 -31.61 30.74 1.17
CA LYS A 20 -32.99 31.04 0.85
C LYS A 20 -33.83 29.78 1.06
N ASN A 21 -34.82 29.85 1.94
CA ASN A 21 -35.80 28.80 2.07
C ASN A 21 -36.75 28.85 0.87
N LEU A 22 -36.79 27.75 0.10
CA LEU A 22 -37.66 27.63 -1.08
C LEU A 22 -39.03 27.07 -0.74
N ASP A 23 -39.19 26.50 0.45
CA ASP A 23 -40.44 25.95 0.93
C ASP A 23 -40.95 26.79 2.13
N PRO A 24 -41.99 27.62 1.93
CA PRO A 24 -42.53 28.45 2.98
C PRO A 24 -43.28 27.66 4.06
N ASP A 25 -43.70 26.39 3.78
CA ASP A 25 -44.44 25.57 4.72
C ASP A 25 -43.52 24.78 5.68
N LEU A 26 -42.25 24.72 5.39
CA LEU A 26 -41.23 24.25 6.33
C LEU A 26 -40.99 25.31 7.39
N ALA A 27 -41.91 25.32 8.39
CA ALA A 27 -41.85 26.30 9.46
C ALA A 27 -40.54 26.25 10.25
N PRO A 28 -39.90 27.34 10.42
CA PRO A 28 -38.60 27.44 11.01
C PRO A 28 -38.67 27.57 12.52
N ASN A 29 -38.77 26.46 13.22
CA ASN A 29 -38.58 26.41 14.68
C ASN A 29 -37.11 26.33 15.11
N ILE A 30 -36.18 26.39 14.18
CA ILE A 30 -34.74 26.35 14.44
C ILE A 30 -34.15 27.73 14.28
N ALA A 31 -33.38 28.20 15.25
CA ALA A 31 -32.69 29.49 15.18
C ALA A 31 -31.78 29.59 13.94
N PRO A 32 -31.69 30.72 13.27
CA PRO A 32 -30.96 30.88 12.00
C PRO A 32 -29.49 30.47 12.08
N ASP A 33 -28.83 30.71 13.20
CA ASP A 33 -27.45 30.33 13.48
C ASP A 33 -27.25 28.81 13.58
N LEU A 34 -28.20 28.11 14.20
CA LEU A 34 -28.17 26.65 14.27
C LEU A 34 -28.42 25.99 12.89
N ARG A 35 -29.25 26.59 12.06
CA ARG A 35 -29.47 26.13 10.68
C ARG A 35 -28.23 26.36 9.81
N SER A 36 -27.62 27.51 9.91
CA SER A 36 -26.38 27.81 9.19
C SER A 36 -25.28 26.79 9.55
N SER A 37 -25.09 26.53 10.83
CA SER A 37 -24.12 25.53 11.30
C SER A 37 -24.44 24.10 10.84
N SER A 38 -25.73 23.74 10.86
CA SER A 38 -26.14 22.39 10.39
C SER A 38 -25.93 22.24 8.88
N LEU A 39 -26.27 23.26 8.08
CA LEU A 39 -26.07 23.26 6.65
C LEU A 39 -24.58 23.20 6.28
N ALA A 40 -23.75 24.00 6.97
CA ALA A 40 -22.30 23.96 6.76
C ALA A 40 -21.69 22.58 7.07
N LYS A 41 -22.13 21.93 8.15
CA LYS A 41 -21.71 20.55 8.49
C LYS A 41 -22.15 19.54 7.44
N GLN A 42 -23.39 19.64 6.98
CA GLN A 42 -23.90 18.76 5.93
C GLN A 42 -23.10 18.93 4.65
N THR A 43 -22.88 20.16 4.19
CA THR A 43 -22.08 20.45 3.00
C THR A 43 -20.64 19.95 3.12
N LEU A 44 -20.03 20.10 4.31
CA LEU A 44 -18.69 19.59 4.56
C LEU A 44 -18.65 18.05 4.47
N ASN A 45 -19.63 17.37 5.07
CA ASN A 45 -19.72 15.91 4.99
C ASN A 45 -19.91 15.43 3.55
N GLU A 46 -20.81 16.08 2.79
CA GLU A 46 -21.03 15.78 1.37
C GLU A 46 -19.74 15.99 0.55
N LEU A 47 -19.02 17.09 0.79
CA LEU A 47 -17.74 17.35 0.16
C LEU A 47 -16.69 16.28 0.50
N MET A 48 -16.61 15.89 1.76
CA MET A 48 -15.66 14.85 2.19
C MET A 48 -15.97 13.49 1.56
N LEU A 49 -17.25 13.13 1.46
CA LEU A 49 -17.68 11.89 0.78
C LEU A 49 -17.34 11.94 -0.71
N GLU A 50 -17.55 13.06 -1.37
CA GLU A 50 -17.20 13.23 -2.79
C GLU A 50 -15.69 13.19 -3.01
N LEU A 51 -14.90 13.80 -2.15
CA LEU A 51 -13.44 13.75 -2.22
C LEU A 51 -12.93 12.33 -2.00
N ASP A 52 -13.47 11.58 -1.03
CA ASP A 52 -13.12 10.18 -0.81
C ASP A 52 -13.49 9.34 -2.04
N TYR A 53 -14.68 9.54 -2.59
CA TYR A 53 -15.10 8.86 -3.82
C TYR A 53 -14.16 9.17 -5.00
N LEU A 54 -13.85 10.45 -5.24
CA LEU A 54 -12.95 10.86 -6.32
C LEU A 54 -11.53 10.30 -6.13
N TYR A 55 -11.07 10.28 -4.89
CA TYR A 55 -9.77 9.68 -4.54
C TYR A 55 -9.75 8.18 -4.85
N ARG A 56 -10.78 7.44 -4.44
CA ARG A 56 -10.92 6.00 -4.75
C ARG A 56 -11.05 5.73 -6.25
N VAL A 57 -11.81 6.56 -6.98
CA VAL A 57 -11.93 6.45 -8.44
C VAL A 57 -10.59 6.74 -9.11
N LYS A 58 -9.85 7.76 -8.64
CA LYS A 58 -8.53 8.08 -9.15
C LYS A 58 -7.57 6.90 -8.95
N ILE A 59 -7.49 6.37 -7.73
CA ILE A 59 -6.67 5.19 -7.42
C ILE A 59 -7.08 4.02 -8.32
N LYS A 60 -8.38 3.72 -8.42
CA LYS A 60 -8.86 2.62 -9.26
C LYS A 60 -8.50 2.80 -10.73
N ASN A 61 -8.55 4.02 -11.26
CA ASN A 61 -8.18 4.30 -12.64
C ASN A 61 -6.66 4.25 -12.85
N GLU A 62 -5.89 4.69 -11.87
CA GLU A 62 -4.44 4.55 -11.87
C GLU A 62 -4.04 3.08 -11.79
N LYS A 63 -4.70 2.28 -10.93
CA LYS A 63 -4.55 0.81 -10.86
C LYS A 63 -4.83 0.12 -12.21
N SER A 64 -5.88 0.49 -12.88
CA SER A 64 -6.23 -0.14 -14.17
C SER A 64 -5.29 0.24 -15.31
N SER A 65 -4.49 1.29 -15.16
CA SER A 65 -3.50 1.75 -16.15
C SER A 65 -2.07 1.33 -15.82
N LEU A 66 -1.80 0.95 -14.59
CA LEU A 66 -0.52 0.40 -14.17
C LEU A 66 -0.57 -1.13 -14.32
N GLU A 67 -0.08 -1.63 -15.44
CA GLU A 67 0.47 -2.98 -15.45
C GLU A 67 1.45 -3.04 -14.26
N VAL A 68 1.29 -4.04 -13.38
CA VAL A 68 2.21 -4.28 -12.27
C VAL A 68 3.63 -4.21 -12.81
N SER A 69 4.33 -3.12 -12.53
CA SER A 69 5.62 -2.81 -13.16
C SER A 69 6.81 -3.42 -12.42
N LEU A 70 6.56 -4.52 -11.68
CA LEU A 70 7.63 -5.27 -11.05
C LEU A 70 8.51 -5.96 -12.11
N LYS A 71 9.81 -5.87 -11.92
CA LYS A 71 10.81 -6.51 -12.78
C LYS A 71 11.91 -7.14 -11.94
N LEU A 72 12.34 -8.34 -12.33
CA LEU A 72 13.56 -8.93 -11.78
C LEU A 72 14.74 -8.38 -12.56
N VAL A 73 15.65 -7.70 -11.90
CA VAL A 73 16.82 -7.05 -12.50
C VAL A 73 18.08 -7.34 -11.69
N GLN A 74 19.25 -7.03 -12.26
CA GLN A 74 20.48 -6.98 -11.48
C GLN A 74 20.80 -5.53 -11.11
N ASP A 75 21.15 -5.32 -9.85
CA ASP A 75 21.61 -4.02 -9.38
C ASP A 75 23.08 -3.76 -9.79
N VAL A 76 23.58 -2.59 -9.42
CA VAL A 76 24.98 -2.18 -9.73
C VAL A 76 26.03 -3.08 -9.07
N SER A 77 25.67 -3.85 -8.07
CA SER A 77 26.54 -4.83 -7.38
C SER A 77 26.50 -6.21 -8.07
N GLY A 78 25.60 -6.39 -9.02
CA GLY A 78 25.35 -7.67 -9.68
C GLY A 78 24.37 -8.57 -8.93
N ASP A 79 23.77 -8.09 -7.84
CA ASP A 79 22.77 -8.81 -7.07
C ASP A 79 21.42 -8.80 -7.78
N PHE A 80 20.68 -9.91 -7.74
CA PHE A 80 19.32 -9.97 -8.24
C PHE A 80 18.37 -9.28 -7.27
N VAL A 81 17.56 -8.38 -7.77
CA VAL A 81 16.59 -7.59 -6.99
C VAL A 81 15.27 -7.46 -7.75
N ILE A 82 14.18 -7.30 -7.00
CA ILE A 82 12.89 -6.95 -7.60
C ILE A 82 12.83 -5.42 -7.66
N SER A 83 12.62 -4.87 -8.85
CA SER A 83 12.47 -3.44 -9.07
C SER A 83 11.00 -3.08 -9.18
N SER A 84 10.57 -2.08 -8.43
CA SER A 84 9.26 -1.43 -8.50
C SER A 84 9.43 0.02 -8.95
N GLN A 85 8.46 0.56 -9.70
CA GLN A 85 8.41 1.97 -10.07
C GLN A 85 7.63 2.84 -9.06
N GLN A 86 7.12 2.23 -8.01
CA GLN A 86 6.36 2.90 -6.96
C GLN A 86 7.25 3.67 -5.96
N ASP A 87 6.62 4.52 -5.15
CA ASP A 87 7.30 5.22 -4.05
C ASP A 87 7.72 4.25 -2.94
N ILE A 88 8.90 4.48 -2.34
CA ILE A 88 9.47 3.58 -1.32
C ILE A 88 8.57 3.42 -0.09
N ILE A 89 7.89 4.49 0.34
CA ILE A 89 6.98 4.42 1.49
C ILE A 89 5.83 3.49 1.16
N PHE A 90 5.30 3.63 -0.05
CA PHE A 90 4.18 2.83 -0.52
C PHE A 90 4.56 1.34 -0.65
N VAL A 91 5.70 1.03 -1.28
CA VAL A 91 6.23 -0.33 -1.37
C VAL A 91 6.46 -0.93 0.02
N PHE A 92 7.01 -0.13 0.95
CA PHE A 92 7.29 -0.57 2.31
C PHE A 92 6.01 -0.96 3.08
N GLU A 93 4.96 -0.14 2.99
CA GLU A 93 3.66 -0.40 3.63
C GLU A 93 2.97 -1.67 3.08
N GLN A 94 3.12 -1.93 1.78
CA GLN A 94 2.53 -3.12 1.14
C GLN A 94 3.34 -4.40 1.40
N MET A 95 4.62 -4.24 1.74
CA MET A 95 5.56 -5.36 1.82
C MET A 95 5.25 -6.29 2.99
N GLU A 96 4.68 -5.80 4.09
CA GLU A 96 4.29 -6.61 5.24
C GLU A 96 3.26 -7.68 4.83
N ASP A 97 2.23 -7.29 4.10
CA ASP A 97 1.20 -8.21 3.60
C ASP A 97 1.81 -9.25 2.65
N VAL A 98 2.68 -8.81 1.73
CA VAL A 98 3.36 -9.72 0.80
C VAL A 98 4.24 -10.72 1.52
N LEU A 99 4.98 -10.30 2.55
CA LEU A 99 5.84 -11.17 3.33
C LEU A 99 5.07 -12.24 4.09
N ASP A 100 3.92 -11.88 4.67
CA ASP A 100 3.02 -12.84 5.33
C ASP A 100 2.51 -13.89 4.33
N TRP A 101 2.10 -13.46 3.14
CA TRP A 101 1.70 -14.35 2.06
C TRP A 101 2.81 -15.31 1.59
N LEU A 102 4.06 -14.84 1.57
CA LEU A 102 5.22 -15.64 1.23
C LEU A 102 5.63 -16.61 2.36
N GLY A 103 4.98 -16.53 3.52
CA GLY A 103 5.25 -17.36 4.69
C GLY A 103 6.44 -16.90 5.53
N PHE A 104 6.81 -15.61 5.41
CA PHE A 104 7.76 -14.99 6.32
C PHE A 104 7.04 -14.45 7.56
N VAL A 105 7.72 -14.53 8.70
CA VAL A 105 7.33 -13.83 9.91
C VAL A 105 8.20 -12.59 10.07
N VAL A 106 7.59 -11.42 10.12
CA VAL A 106 8.29 -10.17 10.41
C VAL A 106 8.64 -10.12 11.90
N VAL A 107 9.94 -10.11 12.20
CA VAL A 107 10.46 -10.06 13.59
C VAL A 107 10.73 -8.63 14.01
N GLU A 108 11.21 -7.81 13.10
CA GLU A 108 11.53 -6.40 13.35
C GLU A 108 11.31 -5.61 12.06
N GLU A 109 10.72 -4.43 12.19
CA GLU A 109 10.51 -3.46 11.13
C GLU A 109 11.29 -2.19 11.46
N ASP A 110 12.10 -1.71 10.52
CA ASP A 110 12.83 -0.45 10.64
C ASP A 110 12.36 0.52 9.55
N LYS A 111 11.54 1.49 9.96
CA LYS A 111 10.95 2.51 9.06
C LYS A 111 11.95 3.56 8.59
N ASP A 112 12.98 3.80 9.35
CA ASP A 112 14.02 4.79 8.99
C ASP A 112 14.98 4.22 7.94
N LEU A 113 15.21 2.91 7.98
CA LEU A 113 16.08 2.19 7.05
C LEU A 113 15.30 1.44 5.97
N PHE A 114 13.97 1.49 5.97
CA PHE A 114 13.11 0.73 5.07
C PHE A 114 13.54 -0.74 4.98
N SER A 115 13.62 -1.42 6.13
CA SER A 115 14.08 -2.79 6.18
C SER A 115 13.28 -3.64 7.17
N PHE A 116 13.23 -4.94 6.89
CA PHE A 116 12.58 -5.95 7.73
C PHE A 116 13.58 -7.03 8.11
N LYS A 117 13.54 -7.47 9.37
CA LYS A 117 14.12 -8.75 9.78
C LYS A 117 13.04 -9.80 9.76
N LEU A 118 13.32 -10.91 9.13
CA LEU A 118 12.37 -11.94 8.78
C LEU A 118 12.82 -13.29 9.32
N THR A 119 11.88 -14.13 9.69
CA THR A 119 12.11 -15.55 9.90
C THR A 119 11.30 -16.33 8.88
N TYR A 120 11.93 -17.28 8.20
CA TYR A 120 11.26 -18.22 7.30
C TYR A 120 11.22 -19.60 7.92
N GLU A 121 10.03 -20.16 8.09
CA GLU A 121 9.80 -21.50 8.60
C GLU A 121 9.02 -22.34 7.58
N GLN A 122 9.68 -23.25 6.92
CA GLN A 122 9.16 -24.08 5.82
C GLN A 122 7.86 -24.87 6.15
N ASN A 123 7.42 -24.89 7.41
CA ASN A 123 6.27 -25.67 7.88
C ASN A 123 5.15 -24.82 8.51
N GLN A 124 5.20 -23.53 8.44
CA GLN A 124 3.99 -22.76 8.76
C GLN A 124 3.02 -23.02 7.61
N GLN A 125 2.01 -23.85 7.88
CA GLN A 125 0.78 -23.81 7.10
C GLN A 125 0.31 -22.35 7.19
N SER A 126 0.49 -21.62 6.11
CA SER A 126 -0.07 -20.28 6.02
C SER A 126 -1.56 -20.46 6.30
N MET A 127 -2.16 -19.55 7.06
CA MET A 127 -3.61 -19.59 7.33
C MET A 127 -4.41 -19.64 6.03
N TRP A 128 -3.76 -19.39 4.92
CA TRP A 128 -4.27 -19.30 3.56
C TRP A 128 -4.28 -20.63 2.80
N ASP A 129 -3.52 -21.66 3.23
CA ASP A 129 -3.59 -23.01 2.64
C ASP A 129 -5.02 -23.62 2.71
N SER A 130 -5.83 -23.14 3.66
CA SER A 130 -7.21 -23.61 3.82
C SER A 130 -8.23 -22.84 2.97
N VAL A 131 -7.89 -21.64 2.49
CA VAL A 131 -8.79 -20.77 1.74
C VAL A 131 -8.62 -20.96 0.24
N PHE A 132 -7.42 -21.19 -0.22
CA PHE A 132 -7.11 -21.45 -1.62
C PHE A 132 -6.88 -22.94 -1.84
N ASN A 133 -7.94 -23.62 -2.29
CA ASN A 133 -7.91 -24.99 -2.79
C ASN A 133 -7.14 -25.02 -4.12
N SER A 134 -5.90 -24.56 -4.11
CA SER A 134 -5.08 -24.46 -5.30
C SER A 134 -3.88 -25.39 -5.21
N ASP A 135 -3.69 -26.21 -6.24
CA ASP A 135 -2.47 -26.92 -6.61
C ASP A 135 -1.23 -26.00 -6.75
N VAL A 136 -1.27 -24.80 -6.16
CA VAL A 136 -0.34 -23.69 -6.33
C VAL A 136 0.35 -23.30 -5.03
N ALA A 137 0.35 -24.12 -4.03
CA ALA A 137 1.31 -24.00 -2.94
C ALA A 137 2.71 -24.39 -3.45
N ASN A 138 3.22 -23.60 -4.38
CA ASN A 138 4.65 -23.57 -4.67
C ASN A 138 5.31 -23.08 -3.39
N LYS A 139 5.76 -24.02 -2.56
CA LYS A 139 6.54 -23.70 -1.38
C LYS A 139 7.81 -23.06 -1.90
N LEU A 140 8.05 -21.83 -1.46
CA LEU A 140 9.31 -21.15 -1.71
C LEU A 140 10.46 -22.06 -1.22
N GLU A 141 11.35 -22.46 -2.10
CA GLU A 141 12.48 -23.34 -1.78
C GLU A 141 13.63 -22.57 -1.13
N LEU A 142 13.33 -21.90 -0.02
CA LEU A 142 14.34 -21.26 0.81
C LEU A 142 14.71 -22.15 2.01
N PRO A 143 15.98 -22.17 2.42
CA PRO A 143 16.38 -22.74 3.70
C PRO A 143 15.63 -22.08 4.86
N LYS A 144 15.26 -22.90 5.85
CA LYS A 144 14.73 -22.38 7.10
C LYS A 144 15.79 -21.49 7.79
N GLY A 145 15.39 -20.30 8.23
CA GLY A 145 16.32 -19.38 8.90
C GLY A 145 15.87 -17.93 8.93
N GLU A 146 16.81 -17.10 9.31
CA GLU A 146 16.62 -15.65 9.35
C GLU A 146 17.01 -15.00 8.02
N TYR A 147 16.26 -14.00 7.63
CA TYR A 147 16.46 -13.23 6.41
C TYR A 147 16.34 -11.75 6.70
N LYS A 148 16.85 -10.94 5.80
CA LYS A 148 16.66 -9.50 5.79
C LYS A 148 16.10 -9.06 4.44
N LEU A 149 15.10 -8.19 4.48
CA LEU A 149 14.64 -7.46 3.30
C LEU A 149 15.06 -6.01 3.44
N GLU A 150 15.60 -5.43 2.38
CA GLU A 150 15.99 -4.04 2.29
C GLU A 150 15.36 -3.39 1.07
N LEU A 151 14.77 -2.21 1.26
CA LEU A 151 14.30 -1.38 0.17
C LEU A 151 15.28 -0.25 -0.07
N ASN A 152 15.68 -0.06 -1.32
CA ASN A 152 16.61 1.00 -1.70
C ASN A 152 16.04 1.83 -2.84
N THR A 153 15.97 3.13 -2.66
CA THR A 153 15.56 4.06 -3.71
C THR A 153 16.61 4.12 -4.81
N THR A 154 16.18 4.05 -6.05
CA THR A 154 17.00 4.20 -7.24
C THR A 154 16.44 5.32 -8.14
N VAL A 155 17.12 5.62 -9.24
CA VAL A 155 16.64 6.62 -10.21
C VAL A 155 15.31 6.21 -10.84
N ASP A 156 15.11 4.89 -11.01
CA ASP A 156 13.95 4.32 -11.71
C ASP A 156 12.87 3.73 -10.76
N GLY A 157 13.00 4.00 -9.44
CA GLY A 157 12.05 3.51 -8.45
C GLY A 157 12.72 2.88 -7.22
N VAL A 158 12.24 1.72 -6.80
CA VAL A 158 12.68 1.02 -5.59
C VAL A 158 13.20 -0.37 -5.93
N HIS A 159 14.35 -0.71 -5.39
CA HIS A 159 14.90 -2.06 -5.41
C HIS A 159 14.58 -2.78 -4.09
N ILE A 160 13.94 -3.93 -4.18
CA ILE A 160 13.61 -4.84 -3.10
C ILE A 160 14.66 -5.95 -3.10
N LYS A 161 15.47 -6.01 -2.05
CA LYS A 161 16.61 -6.92 -1.93
C LYS A 161 16.43 -7.86 -0.75
N PHE A 162 16.54 -9.16 -0.99
CA PHE A 162 16.54 -10.18 0.06
C PHE A 162 17.96 -10.66 0.33
N ARG A 163 18.28 -10.85 1.61
CA ARG A 163 19.55 -11.36 2.09
C ARG A 163 19.34 -12.43 3.14
N ASP A 164 20.27 -13.36 3.26
CA ASP A 164 20.32 -14.31 4.35
C ASP A 164 20.95 -13.70 5.63
N VAL A 165 20.99 -14.47 6.70
CA VAL A 165 21.60 -14.08 7.98
C VAL A 165 23.09 -13.71 7.87
N ALA A 166 23.81 -14.26 6.90
CA ALA A 166 25.19 -13.94 6.61
C ALA A 166 25.34 -12.67 5.76
N ASN A 167 24.24 -11.96 5.52
CA ASN A 167 24.16 -10.79 4.65
C ASN A 167 24.50 -11.10 3.18
N THR A 168 24.33 -12.35 2.76
CA THR A 168 24.52 -12.80 1.38
C THR A 168 23.23 -12.60 0.60
N PRO A 169 23.26 -11.94 -0.58
CA PRO A 169 22.08 -11.83 -1.44
C PRO A 169 21.58 -13.21 -1.88
N LEU A 170 20.27 -13.34 -2.04
CA LEU A 170 19.71 -14.54 -2.64
C LEU A 170 20.22 -14.70 -4.07
N ASN A 171 20.45 -15.94 -4.48
CA ASN A 171 20.92 -16.23 -5.84
C ASN A 171 19.80 -16.05 -6.88
N GLN A 172 20.15 -16.12 -8.16
CA GLN A 172 19.22 -15.91 -9.27
C GLN A 172 17.99 -16.84 -9.21
N ALA A 173 18.21 -18.12 -8.91
CA ALA A 173 17.12 -19.09 -8.88
C ALA A 173 16.11 -18.77 -7.76
N GLN A 174 16.62 -18.50 -6.56
CA GLN A 174 15.81 -18.10 -5.39
C GLN A 174 15.06 -16.79 -5.64
N MET A 175 15.74 -15.78 -6.22
CA MET A 175 15.10 -14.51 -6.54
C MET A 175 14.07 -14.62 -7.67
N SER A 176 14.28 -15.52 -8.65
CA SER A 176 13.29 -15.76 -9.70
C SER A 176 12.02 -16.41 -9.14
N GLU A 177 12.17 -17.40 -8.27
CA GLU A 177 11.06 -18.05 -7.58
C GLU A 177 10.31 -17.04 -6.69
N MET A 178 11.04 -16.25 -5.89
CA MET A 178 10.50 -15.17 -5.08
C MET A 178 9.70 -14.17 -5.93
N PHE A 179 10.26 -13.75 -7.06
CA PHE A 179 9.62 -12.81 -7.97
C PHE A 179 8.30 -13.35 -8.54
N GLU A 180 8.26 -14.62 -8.96
CA GLU A 180 7.04 -15.26 -9.46
C GLU A 180 5.95 -15.29 -8.40
N LEU A 181 6.31 -15.61 -7.14
CA LEU A 181 5.38 -15.62 -6.02
C LEU A 181 4.90 -14.21 -5.66
N VAL A 182 5.80 -13.23 -5.58
CA VAL A 182 5.42 -11.82 -5.35
C VAL A 182 4.46 -11.34 -6.43
N MET A 183 4.75 -11.61 -7.71
CA MET A 183 3.88 -11.24 -8.82
C MET A 183 2.49 -11.87 -8.71
N LYS A 184 2.42 -13.08 -8.18
CA LYS A 184 1.15 -13.77 -7.96
C LYS A 184 0.36 -13.13 -6.83
N VAL A 185 0.99 -12.90 -5.67
CA VAL A 185 0.36 -12.24 -4.51
C VAL A 185 -0.15 -10.87 -4.90
N VAL A 186 0.68 -10.06 -5.57
CA VAL A 186 0.31 -8.72 -6.02
C VAL A 186 -0.92 -8.72 -6.93
N LYS A 187 -1.05 -9.73 -7.81
CA LYS A 187 -2.21 -9.87 -8.70
C LYS A 187 -3.46 -10.38 -7.98
N GLU A 188 -3.31 -11.32 -7.04
CA GLU A 188 -4.43 -11.91 -6.31
C GLU A 188 -5.02 -10.94 -5.29
N GLU A 189 -4.18 -10.18 -4.60
CA GLU A 189 -4.57 -9.22 -3.57
C GLU A 189 -4.81 -7.80 -4.10
N ASP A 190 -4.69 -7.59 -5.42
CA ASP A 190 -4.83 -6.27 -6.05
C ASP A 190 -3.89 -5.21 -5.40
N LEU A 191 -2.68 -5.66 -5.01
CA LEU A 191 -1.65 -4.81 -4.43
C LEU A 191 -0.93 -3.98 -5.50
N GLU A 192 -0.41 -2.82 -5.10
CA GLU A 192 0.29 -1.87 -5.99
C GLU A 192 1.79 -1.83 -5.64
N LEU A 193 2.57 -2.78 -6.07
CA LEU A 193 4.03 -2.78 -5.86
C LEU A 193 4.81 -2.25 -7.06
#